data_a4f500e9b0de67547a453427b98533c9
#
_entry.id   a4f500e9b0de67547a453427b98533c9
#
_cell.length_a   1.000
_cell.length_b   1.000
_cell.length_c   1.000
_cell.angle_alpha   90.00
_cell.angle_beta   90.00
_cell.angle_gamma   90.00
#
_symmetry.space_group_name_H-M   'P 1'
#
loop_
_entity.id
_entity.type
_entity.pdbx_description
1 polymer ?
#
loop_
_entity_poly.entity_id
_entity_poly.type
_entity_poly.pdbx_seq_one_letter_code
_entity_poly.pdbx_strand_id
1 'polypeptide(L)'
;MGYLSDFSNFDEGLVDVKLHEETILKNEIQDDTNFSKFEPIVLSLYPDKKINSKVINFETDELILLDGHHRWKYANETDSVNKLKCILVNFDDIKIKSYFFRLNVKKEEFENLLIKNGFEEIENKSLGIKFNDTYYSNPKHENISQLYKFKKTLQDTEKITPILDDSEETNDFLSFTPITPNDLLYINELLPPKSTWITPRI
;
A
#
# COMPACT_ATOMS: atom_id res chain seq x y z
N MET A 1 -2.99 16.18 -16.35
CA MET A 1 -2.29 14.90 -16.23
C MET A 1 -1.05 14.97 -17.08
N GLY A 2 0.12 15.10 -16.48
CA GLY A 2 1.39 15.10 -17.18
C GLY A 2 2.11 13.80 -16.88
N TYR A 3 2.36 12.98 -17.90
CA TYR A 3 3.19 11.79 -17.80
C TYR A 3 4.62 12.19 -18.17
N LEU A 4 5.56 11.94 -17.28
CA LEU A 4 6.99 12.02 -17.60
C LEU A 4 7.48 10.59 -17.83
N SER A 5 7.52 10.19 -19.09
CA SER A 5 8.14 8.94 -19.52
C SER A 5 9.58 9.23 -19.95
N ASP A 6 10.52 8.60 -19.34
CA ASP A 6 11.96 8.56 -19.55
C ASP A 6 12.78 9.40 -18.56
N PHE A 7 13.06 8.77 -17.41
CA PHE A 7 14.17 9.18 -16.58
C PHE A 7 15.41 8.34 -16.96
N SER A 8 16.13 8.81 -17.96
CA SER A 8 17.28 8.07 -18.48
C SER A 8 18.58 8.28 -17.72
N ASN A 9 18.60 9.06 -16.64
CA ASN A 9 19.85 9.43 -15.97
C ASN A 9 19.74 9.36 -14.45
N PHE A 10 19.61 8.15 -13.90
CA PHE A 10 20.05 7.89 -12.53
C PHE A 10 21.53 7.46 -12.59
N ASP A 11 22.44 8.41 -12.75
CA ASP A 11 23.86 8.09 -12.90
C ASP A 11 24.55 7.72 -11.58
N GLU A 12 23.91 7.89 -10.42
CA GLU A 12 24.54 7.71 -9.10
C GLU A 12 23.71 6.88 -8.12
N GLY A 13 22.95 5.88 -8.56
CA GLY A 13 22.18 4.99 -7.70
C GLY A 13 20.66 5.31 -7.65
N LEU A 14 19.92 4.48 -6.91
CA LEU A 14 18.48 4.67 -6.71
C LEU A 14 18.26 5.79 -5.67
N VAL A 15 17.36 6.70 -5.99
CA VAL A 15 16.96 7.79 -5.08
C VAL A 15 16.24 7.22 -3.86
N ASP A 16 16.51 7.75 -2.68
CA ASP A 16 15.77 7.42 -1.49
C ASP A 16 14.31 7.85 -1.63
N VAL A 17 13.41 6.91 -1.40
CA VAL A 17 11.97 7.17 -1.42
C VAL A 17 11.33 6.72 -0.12
N LYS A 18 10.32 7.47 0.31
CA LYS A 18 9.50 7.05 1.44
C LYS A 18 8.64 5.85 1.04
N LEU A 19 8.86 4.73 1.70
CA LEU A 19 8.03 3.55 1.60
C LEU A 19 6.89 3.62 2.64
N HIS A 20 5.73 3.09 2.33
CA HIS A 20 4.59 3.06 3.24
C HIS A 20 4.06 1.65 3.50
N GLU A 21 4.49 0.67 2.73
CA GLU A 21 4.03 -0.72 2.84
C GLU A 21 5.21 -1.69 2.81
N GLU A 22 5.14 -2.75 3.63
CA GLU A 22 6.12 -3.84 3.63
C GLU A 22 6.12 -4.56 2.28
N THR A 23 7.31 -4.90 1.81
CA THR A 23 7.49 -5.59 0.54
C THR A 23 8.06 -6.97 0.77
N ILE A 24 7.35 -7.99 0.33
CA ILE A 24 7.84 -9.36 0.27
C ILE A 24 8.31 -9.61 -1.16
N LEU A 25 9.60 -9.92 -1.34
CA LEU A 25 10.10 -10.32 -2.65
C LEU A 25 9.52 -11.69 -3.01
N LYS A 26 8.83 -11.73 -4.14
CA LYS A 26 8.40 -12.99 -4.73
C LYS A 26 9.55 -13.57 -5.55
N ASN A 27 9.76 -14.88 -5.46
CA ASN A 27 10.80 -15.59 -6.24
C ASN A 27 10.67 -15.34 -7.75
N GLU A 28 9.45 -15.13 -8.24
CA GLU A 28 9.16 -14.83 -9.66
C GLU A 28 9.84 -13.55 -10.17
N ILE A 29 10.16 -12.59 -9.28
CA ILE A 29 10.86 -11.36 -9.67
C ILE A 29 12.37 -11.57 -9.73
N GLN A 30 12.90 -12.54 -8.99
CA GLN A 30 14.34 -12.81 -8.92
C GLN A 30 14.88 -13.46 -10.21
N ASP A 31 14.03 -14.14 -10.98
CA ASP A 31 14.44 -14.87 -12.18
C ASP A 31 14.32 -14.06 -13.48
N ASP A 32 13.66 -12.87 -13.46
CA ASP A 32 13.50 -12.08 -14.67
C ASP A 32 14.63 -11.05 -14.83
N THR A 33 15.65 -11.45 -15.56
CA THR A 33 16.82 -10.60 -15.89
C THR A 33 16.48 -9.45 -16.87
N ASN A 34 15.25 -9.35 -17.36
CA ASN A 34 14.89 -8.37 -18.37
C ASN A 34 14.07 -7.20 -17.79
N PHE A 35 14.76 -6.36 -17.01
CA PHE A 35 14.19 -5.16 -16.38
C PHE A 35 13.50 -4.20 -17.33
N SER A 36 13.82 -4.22 -18.61
CA SER A 36 13.19 -3.38 -19.62
C SER A 36 11.70 -3.67 -19.84
N LYS A 37 11.24 -4.86 -19.41
CA LYS A 37 9.84 -5.30 -19.52
C LYS A 37 9.00 -4.95 -18.30
N PHE A 38 9.62 -4.54 -17.18
CA PHE A 38 8.86 -4.18 -16.00
C PHE A 38 8.01 -2.92 -16.24
N GLU A 39 6.80 -2.98 -15.73
CA GLU A 39 5.95 -1.81 -15.62
C GLU A 39 6.64 -0.73 -14.79
N PRO A 40 6.41 0.56 -15.09
CA PRO A 40 7.00 1.63 -14.33
C PRO A 40 6.54 1.61 -12.86
N ILE A 41 7.38 2.09 -11.95
CA ILE A 41 6.96 2.42 -10.59
C ILE A 41 6.20 3.73 -10.58
N VAL A 42 5.33 3.97 -9.61
CA VAL A 42 4.60 5.23 -9.45
C VAL A 42 5.11 5.97 -8.24
N LEU A 43 5.56 7.19 -8.47
CA LEU A 43 6.08 8.08 -7.44
C LEU A 43 5.22 9.35 -7.34
N SER A 44 5.23 9.97 -6.16
CA SER A 44 4.69 11.31 -5.95
C SER A 44 5.69 12.17 -5.22
N LEU A 45 5.68 13.47 -5.53
CA LEU A 45 6.30 14.48 -4.67
C LEU A 45 5.45 14.69 -3.42
N TYR A 46 6.05 15.21 -2.36
CA TYR A 46 5.30 15.68 -1.19
C TYR A 46 4.32 16.80 -1.56
N PRO A 47 3.23 16.98 -0.79
CA PRO A 47 2.11 17.85 -1.20
C PRO A 47 2.43 19.34 -1.32
N ASP A 48 3.48 19.80 -0.66
CA ASP A 48 3.98 21.18 -0.76
C ASP A 48 4.74 21.45 -2.06
N LYS A 49 5.09 20.39 -2.80
CA LYS A 49 5.82 20.46 -4.06
C LYS A 49 4.93 20.03 -5.23
N LYS A 50 4.78 20.92 -6.19
CA LYS A 50 4.00 20.61 -7.41
C LYS A 50 4.93 20.37 -8.58
N ILE A 51 4.52 19.45 -9.45
CA ILE A 51 5.20 19.18 -10.72
C ILE A 51 4.96 20.37 -11.66
N ASN A 52 5.59 21.51 -11.35
CA ASN A 52 5.48 22.73 -12.17
C ASN A 52 6.69 22.94 -13.08
N SER A 53 7.74 22.15 -12.92
CA SER A 53 8.97 22.25 -13.71
C SER A 53 9.20 20.98 -14.52
N LYS A 54 9.87 21.14 -15.65
CA LYS A 54 10.30 20.02 -16.49
C LYS A 54 11.48 19.23 -15.89
N VAL A 55 12.00 19.69 -14.76
CA VAL A 55 13.16 19.09 -14.11
C VAL A 55 12.82 18.87 -12.65
N ILE A 56 12.92 17.62 -12.20
CA ILE A 56 12.83 17.23 -10.80
C ILE A 56 14.26 16.96 -10.35
N ASN A 57 14.64 17.60 -9.25
CA ASN A 57 15.92 17.34 -8.64
C ASN A 57 15.76 16.23 -7.61
N PHE A 58 16.11 15.02 -7.97
CA PHE A 58 16.01 13.84 -7.11
C PHE A 58 16.93 13.88 -5.87
N GLU A 59 17.95 14.73 -5.86
CA GLU A 59 18.83 14.91 -4.71
C GLU A 59 18.17 15.71 -3.58
N THR A 60 17.23 16.58 -3.93
CA THR A 60 16.62 17.53 -2.98
C THR A 60 15.12 17.33 -2.81
N ASP A 61 14.47 16.62 -3.72
CA ASP A 61 13.03 16.41 -3.69
C ASP A 61 12.70 15.09 -3.00
N GLU A 62 11.92 15.18 -1.93
CA GLU A 62 11.41 13.98 -1.23
C GLU A 62 10.31 13.32 -2.06
N LEU A 63 10.43 12.03 -2.25
CA LEU A 63 9.52 11.22 -3.04
C LEU A 63 8.81 10.17 -2.17
N ILE A 64 7.58 9.86 -2.56
CA ILE A 64 6.79 8.79 -1.95
C ILE A 64 6.54 7.72 -3.01
N LEU A 65 6.91 6.48 -2.74
CA LEU A 65 6.58 5.35 -3.60
C LEU A 65 5.12 4.95 -3.40
N LEU A 66 4.32 5.08 -4.45
CA LEU A 66 2.89 4.79 -4.43
C LEU A 66 2.55 3.39 -4.93
N ASP A 67 3.24 2.95 -5.99
CA ASP A 67 3.10 1.60 -6.54
C ASP A 67 4.45 1.08 -7.05
N GLY A 68 4.59 -0.25 -7.09
CA GLY A 68 5.82 -0.89 -7.54
C GLY A 68 6.84 -1.18 -6.43
N HIS A 69 6.41 -1.35 -5.17
CA HIS A 69 7.29 -1.65 -4.03
C HIS A 69 8.19 -2.87 -4.28
N HIS A 70 7.68 -3.93 -4.90
CA HIS A 70 8.48 -5.11 -5.25
C HIS A 70 9.57 -4.78 -6.28
N ARG A 71 9.23 -3.99 -7.30
CA ARG A 71 10.17 -3.56 -8.36
C ARG A 71 11.25 -2.66 -7.78
N TRP A 72 10.84 -1.73 -6.93
CA TRP A 72 11.77 -0.85 -6.22
C TRP A 72 12.74 -1.64 -5.36
N LYS A 73 12.23 -2.55 -4.52
CA LYS A 73 13.05 -3.36 -3.63
C LYS A 73 14.04 -4.22 -4.41
N TYR A 74 13.57 -4.90 -5.45
CA TYR A 74 14.45 -5.72 -6.30
C TYR A 74 15.55 -4.88 -6.95
N ALA A 75 15.22 -3.72 -7.50
CA ALA A 75 16.21 -2.83 -8.11
C ALA A 75 17.24 -2.34 -7.10
N ASN A 76 16.80 -2.02 -5.88
CA ASN A 76 17.67 -1.54 -4.82
C ASN A 76 18.60 -2.64 -4.24
N GLU A 77 18.22 -3.91 -4.36
CA GLU A 77 18.99 -5.06 -3.89
C GLU A 77 19.85 -5.72 -5.00
N THR A 78 19.75 -5.24 -6.24
CA THR A 78 20.39 -5.86 -7.41
C THR A 78 21.33 -4.88 -8.10
N ASP A 79 22.63 -5.07 -7.96
CA ASP A 79 23.68 -4.20 -8.51
C ASP A 79 23.61 -4.00 -10.05
N SER A 80 22.99 -4.95 -10.77
CA SER A 80 22.83 -4.86 -12.21
C SER A 80 21.73 -3.91 -12.67
N VAL A 81 20.87 -3.44 -11.74
CA VAL A 81 19.77 -2.55 -12.04
C VAL A 81 20.14 -1.12 -11.69
N ASN A 82 20.48 -0.36 -12.69
CA ASN A 82 20.83 1.05 -12.54
C ASN A 82 19.74 2.02 -13.03
N LYS A 83 18.62 1.50 -13.54
CA LYS A 83 17.52 2.32 -14.09
C LYS A 83 16.18 1.68 -13.86
N LEU A 84 15.23 2.44 -13.33
CA LEU A 84 13.82 2.07 -13.23
C LEU A 84 12.97 3.08 -13.98
N LYS A 85 12.03 2.58 -14.77
CA LYS A 85 10.98 3.46 -15.32
C LYS A 85 10.11 3.95 -14.19
N CYS A 86 9.79 5.22 -14.18
CA CYS A 86 8.86 5.76 -13.19
C CYS A 86 7.85 6.71 -13.83
N ILE A 87 6.70 6.81 -13.20
CA ILE A 87 5.67 7.80 -13.48
C ILE A 87 5.52 8.65 -12.24
N LEU A 88 5.54 9.96 -12.46
CA LEU A 88 5.35 10.91 -11.39
C LEU A 88 3.93 11.46 -11.44
N VAL A 89 3.26 11.46 -10.29
CA VAL A 89 1.91 11.99 -10.11
C VAL A 89 1.91 13.09 -9.04
N ASN A 90 0.97 14.02 -9.13
CA ASN A 90 0.77 14.98 -8.04
C ASN A 90 0.12 14.28 -6.86
N PHE A 91 0.55 14.65 -5.66
CA PHE A 91 -0.01 14.10 -4.42
C PHE A 91 -1.53 14.34 -4.30
N ASP A 92 -2.01 15.50 -4.74
CA ASP A 92 -3.42 15.87 -4.71
C ASP A 92 -4.31 14.98 -5.61
N ASP A 93 -3.72 14.30 -6.60
CA ASP A 93 -4.43 13.41 -7.52
C ASP A 93 -4.54 11.96 -7.00
N ILE A 94 -3.92 11.67 -5.86
CA ILE A 94 -3.88 10.31 -5.28
C ILE A 94 -5.23 9.96 -4.66
N LYS A 95 -5.71 8.76 -4.97
CA LYS A 95 -6.85 8.14 -4.30
C LYS A 95 -6.43 6.81 -3.71
N ILE A 96 -6.81 6.59 -2.46
CA ILE A 96 -6.50 5.36 -1.74
C ILE A 96 -7.81 4.64 -1.40
N LYS A 97 -7.83 3.33 -1.69
CA LYS A 97 -8.89 2.41 -1.27
C LYS A 97 -8.29 1.32 -0.39
N SER A 98 -9.07 0.75 0.49
CA SER A 98 -8.73 -0.51 1.15
C SER A 98 -8.91 -1.67 0.20
N TYR A 99 -8.10 -2.70 0.38
CA TYR A 99 -8.42 -4.02 -0.15
C TYR A 99 -9.61 -4.60 0.59
N PHE A 100 -10.36 -5.44 -0.09
CA PHE A 100 -11.29 -6.39 0.53
C PHE A 100 -10.53 -7.68 0.85
N PHE A 101 -10.99 -8.35 1.88
CA PHE A 101 -10.42 -9.62 2.32
C PHE A 101 -11.54 -10.64 2.46
N ARG A 102 -11.23 -11.88 2.07
CA ARG A 102 -12.05 -13.06 2.35
C ARG A 102 -11.66 -13.62 3.71
N LEU A 103 -12.64 -14.10 4.46
CA LEU A 103 -12.38 -14.89 5.67
C LEU A 103 -11.98 -16.33 5.29
N ASN A 104 -10.97 -16.84 5.97
CA ASN A 104 -10.56 -18.24 5.89
C ASN A 104 -11.06 -19.07 7.08
N VAL A 105 -11.87 -18.46 7.95
CA VAL A 105 -12.48 -19.08 9.12
C VAL A 105 -13.99 -18.85 9.10
N LYS A 106 -14.73 -19.57 9.94
CA LYS A 106 -16.16 -19.37 10.07
C LYS A 106 -16.47 -17.99 10.68
N LYS A 107 -17.62 -17.44 10.29
CA LYS A 107 -18.09 -16.13 10.76
C LYS A 107 -18.07 -16.03 12.30
N GLU A 108 -18.66 -17.02 12.99
CA GLU A 108 -18.72 -17.00 14.45
C GLU A 108 -17.32 -17.06 15.10
N GLU A 109 -16.39 -17.80 14.49
CA GLU A 109 -14.99 -17.83 14.95
C GLU A 109 -14.34 -16.46 14.82
N PHE A 110 -14.59 -15.77 13.70
CA PHE A 110 -14.05 -14.46 13.46
C PHE A 110 -14.62 -13.40 14.41
N GLU A 111 -15.94 -13.39 14.61
CA GLU A 111 -16.60 -12.48 15.55
C GLU A 111 -16.07 -12.68 16.97
N ASN A 112 -15.92 -13.92 17.42
CA ASN A 112 -15.31 -14.25 18.71
C ASN A 112 -13.85 -13.77 18.78
N LEU A 113 -13.11 -13.87 17.69
CA LEU A 113 -11.73 -13.36 17.61
C LEU A 113 -11.69 -11.84 17.76
N LEU A 114 -12.61 -11.12 17.13
CA LEU A 114 -12.72 -9.66 17.27
C LEU A 114 -12.98 -9.28 18.73
N ILE A 115 -14.00 -9.88 19.35
CA ILE A 115 -14.36 -9.63 20.75
C ILE A 115 -13.19 -9.92 21.68
N LYS A 116 -12.51 -11.05 21.50
CA LYS A 116 -11.34 -11.44 22.31
C LYS A 116 -10.20 -10.43 22.21
N ASN A 117 -10.08 -9.74 21.07
CA ASN A 117 -9.07 -8.70 20.84
C ASN A 117 -9.57 -7.30 21.19
N GLY A 118 -10.72 -7.17 21.84
CA GLY A 118 -11.24 -5.91 22.35
C GLY A 118 -11.98 -5.08 21.31
N PHE A 119 -12.40 -5.67 20.20
CA PHE A 119 -13.30 -5.02 19.26
C PHE A 119 -14.74 -5.14 19.73
N GLU A 120 -15.49 -4.06 19.53
CA GLU A 120 -16.90 -3.95 19.84
C GLU A 120 -17.66 -3.54 18.59
N GLU A 121 -18.88 -4.05 18.45
CA GLU A 121 -19.79 -3.63 17.39
C GLU A 121 -20.19 -2.16 17.60
N ILE A 122 -20.22 -1.39 16.53
CA ILE A 122 -20.56 0.03 16.56
C ILE A 122 -21.54 0.37 15.44
N GLU A 123 -22.41 1.35 15.69
CA GLU A 123 -23.39 1.83 14.70
C GLU A 123 -22.78 2.76 13.65
N ASN A 124 -21.78 3.54 14.04
CA ASN A 124 -21.20 4.57 13.19
C ASN A 124 -19.81 4.19 12.69
N LYS A 125 -19.53 4.55 11.44
CA LYS A 125 -18.22 4.34 10.83
C LYS A 125 -17.15 5.11 11.61
N SER A 126 -16.19 4.37 12.16
CA SER A 126 -15.01 4.91 12.85
C SER A 126 -13.77 4.13 12.45
N LEU A 127 -12.65 4.38 13.13
CA LEU A 127 -11.44 3.57 12.97
C LEU A 127 -11.72 2.11 13.36
N GLY A 128 -11.68 1.20 12.38
CA GLY A 128 -12.04 -0.18 12.63
C GLY A 128 -12.16 -1.04 11.39
N ILE A 129 -12.98 -2.06 11.53
CA ILE A 129 -13.19 -3.12 10.56
C ILE A 129 -14.66 -3.08 10.14
N LYS A 130 -14.91 -3.16 8.85
CA LYS A 130 -16.23 -3.48 8.32
C LYS A 130 -16.24 -4.95 7.92
N PHE A 131 -17.14 -5.72 8.52
CA PHE A 131 -17.40 -7.11 8.15
C PHE A 131 -18.85 -7.24 7.70
N ASN A 132 -19.05 -7.49 6.41
CA ASN A 132 -20.34 -7.37 5.74
C ASN A 132 -20.96 -5.98 6.00
N ASP A 133 -22.09 -5.92 6.68
CA ASP A 133 -22.78 -4.66 7.03
C ASP A 133 -22.50 -4.17 8.45
N THR A 134 -21.75 -4.94 9.23
CA THR A 134 -21.43 -4.62 10.62
C THR A 134 -20.08 -3.94 10.75
N TYR A 135 -20.01 -2.91 11.57
CA TYR A 135 -18.75 -2.20 11.88
C TYR A 135 -18.27 -2.60 13.28
N TYR A 136 -16.97 -2.82 13.39
CA TYR A 136 -16.28 -3.15 14.63
C TYR A 136 -15.15 -2.17 14.88
N SER A 137 -15.04 -1.64 16.08
CA SER A 137 -13.95 -0.76 16.51
C SER A 137 -13.33 -1.27 17.81
N ASN A 138 -12.04 -1.05 17.95
CA ASN A 138 -11.39 -1.29 19.23
C ASN A 138 -11.09 0.06 19.90
N PRO A 139 -11.70 0.36 21.07
CA PRO A 139 -11.49 1.65 21.75
C PRO A 139 -10.04 1.93 22.15
N LYS A 140 -9.19 0.90 22.16
CA LYS A 140 -7.76 1.02 22.47
C LYS A 140 -6.92 1.37 21.24
N HIS A 141 -7.50 1.31 20.04
CA HIS A 141 -6.81 1.71 18.81
C HIS A 141 -6.94 3.22 18.61
N GLU A 142 -5.90 3.94 18.92
CA GLU A 142 -5.85 5.41 18.81
C GLU A 142 -5.52 5.89 17.38
N ASN A 143 -4.93 5.02 16.56
CA ASN A 143 -4.47 5.38 15.23
C ASN A 143 -4.53 4.19 14.25
N ILE A 144 -4.34 4.53 12.97
CA ILE A 144 -4.41 3.58 11.87
C ILE A 144 -3.35 2.48 11.95
N SER A 145 -2.15 2.79 12.47
CA SER A 145 -1.05 1.82 12.59
C SER A 145 -1.41 0.67 13.52
N GLN A 146 -2.11 0.94 14.63
CA GLN A 146 -2.55 -0.10 15.56
C GLN A 146 -3.60 -1.03 14.92
N LEU A 147 -4.54 -0.46 14.16
CA LEU A 147 -5.51 -1.25 13.40
C LEU A 147 -4.81 -2.15 12.38
N TYR A 148 -3.81 -1.63 11.67
CA TYR A 148 -3.09 -2.38 10.65
C TYR A 148 -2.09 -3.39 11.22
N LYS A 149 -1.59 -3.21 12.45
CA LYS A 149 -0.90 -4.28 13.20
C LYS A 149 -1.82 -5.47 13.48
N PHE A 150 -3.08 -5.21 13.84
CA PHE A 150 -4.06 -6.28 13.99
C PHE A 150 -4.36 -6.97 12.65
N LYS A 151 -4.51 -6.19 11.56
CA LYS A 151 -4.62 -6.73 10.21
C LYS A 151 -3.45 -7.68 9.89
N LYS A 152 -2.19 -7.27 10.20
CA LYS A 152 -1.02 -8.12 10.01
C LYS A 152 -1.16 -9.45 10.76
N THR A 153 -1.58 -9.40 12.01
CA THR A 153 -1.81 -10.62 12.80
C THR A 153 -2.80 -11.57 12.13
N LEU A 154 -3.89 -11.03 11.55
CA LEU A 154 -4.88 -11.84 10.83
C LEU A 154 -4.29 -12.45 9.54
N GLN A 155 -3.42 -11.74 8.84
CA GLN A 155 -2.73 -12.24 7.65
C GLN A 155 -1.68 -13.31 8.01
N ASP A 156 -0.84 -13.04 9.00
CA ASP A 156 0.23 -13.94 9.44
C ASP A 156 -0.33 -15.27 10.02
N THR A 157 -1.55 -15.22 10.56
CA THR A 157 -2.27 -16.41 11.04
C THR A 157 -3.23 -17.00 10.00
N GLU A 158 -3.13 -16.56 8.75
CA GLU A 158 -3.95 -17.03 7.63
C GLU A 158 -5.46 -16.94 7.85
N LYS A 159 -5.92 -16.05 8.73
CA LYS A 159 -7.35 -15.86 9.01
C LYS A 159 -8.06 -15.09 7.90
N ILE A 160 -7.31 -14.28 7.13
CA ILE A 160 -7.82 -13.50 6.02
C ILE A 160 -6.90 -13.60 4.80
N THR A 161 -7.50 -13.53 3.61
CA THR A 161 -6.79 -13.47 2.32
C THR A 161 -7.28 -12.27 1.51
N PRO A 162 -6.38 -11.45 0.91
CA PRO A 162 -6.78 -10.32 0.10
C PRO A 162 -7.50 -10.77 -1.16
N ILE A 163 -8.56 -10.08 -1.53
CA ILE A 163 -9.27 -10.23 -2.79
C ILE A 163 -8.59 -9.30 -3.79
N LEU A 164 -8.03 -9.87 -4.85
CA LEU A 164 -7.26 -9.14 -5.87
C LEU A 164 -8.09 -8.81 -7.12
N ASP A 165 -9.22 -9.45 -7.28
CA ASP A 165 -10.12 -9.28 -8.42
C ASP A 165 -11.51 -8.87 -7.94
N ASP A 166 -12.01 -7.75 -8.44
CA ASP A 166 -13.35 -7.24 -8.13
C ASP A 166 -14.47 -8.16 -8.65
N SER A 167 -14.16 -9.14 -9.49
CA SER A 167 -15.11 -10.16 -9.99
C SER A 167 -15.36 -11.31 -9.02
N GLU A 168 -14.60 -11.42 -7.94
CA GLU A 168 -14.83 -12.44 -6.94
C GLU A 168 -16.09 -12.17 -6.13
N GLU A 169 -17.16 -12.89 -6.40
CA GLU A 169 -18.36 -12.90 -5.57
C GLU A 169 -18.06 -13.64 -4.27
N THR A 170 -18.02 -12.93 -3.16
CA THR A 170 -17.93 -13.50 -1.81
C THR A 170 -19.09 -13.03 -0.99
N ASN A 171 -19.72 -13.94 -0.24
CA ASN A 171 -20.81 -13.60 0.68
C ASN A 171 -20.28 -12.99 1.99
N ASP A 172 -18.99 -13.20 2.30
CA ASP A 172 -18.35 -12.73 3.51
C ASP A 172 -17.07 -11.96 3.15
N PHE A 173 -17.14 -10.65 3.19
CA PHE A 173 -16.00 -9.79 2.94
C PHE A 173 -15.73 -8.84 4.10
N LEU A 174 -14.46 -8.62 4.28
CA LEU A 174 -13.90 -7.79 5.32
C LEU A 174 -13.15 -6.61 4.68
N SER A 175 -13.27 -5.44 5.25
CA SER A 175 -12.41 -4.30 4.92
C SER A 175 -12.00 -3.55 6.18
N PHE A 176 -10.85 -2.88 6.10
CA PHE A 176 -10.35 -2.03 7.17
C PHE A 176 -10.64 -0.56 6.83
N THR A 177 -10.70 0.30 7.84
CA THR A 177 -10.75 1.74 7.58
C THR A 177 -9.63 2.11 6.61
N PRO A 178 -9.94 2.73 5.46
CA PRO A 178 -8.94 3.08 4.48
C PRO A 178 -7.99 4.15 5.03
N ILE A 179 -6.74 4.03 4.63
CA ILE A 179 -5.72 5.05 4.85
C ILE A 179 -6.03 6.23 3.94
N THR A 180 -5.86 7.44 4.43
CA THR A 180 -5.95 8.64 3.61
C THR A 180 -4.58 8.99 2.99
N PRO A 181 -4.54 9.79 1.91
CA PRO A 181 -3.26 10.29 1.40
C PRO A 181 -2.43 11.01 2.48
N ASN A 182 -3.07 11.76 3.36
CA ASN A 182 -2.37 12.43 4.46
C ASN A 182 -1.73 11.43 5.44
N ASP A 183 -2.35 10.30 5.70
CA ASP A 183 -1.77 9.29 6.59
C ASP A 183 -0.44 8.78 6.04
N LEU A 184 -0.26 8.70 4.71
CA LEU A 184 1.02 8.29 4.09
C LEU A 184 2.20 9.20 4.53
N LEU A 185 1.93 10.46 4.79
CA LEU A 185 2.96 11.44 5.21
C LEU A 185 3.44 11.19 6.64
N TYR A 186 2.57 10.66 7.49
CA TYR A 186 2.81 10.53 8.93
C TYR A 186 3.05 9.08 9.38
N ILE A 187 2.89 8.11 8.49
CA ILE A 187 3.21 6.72 8.80
C ILE A 187 4.71 6.58 8.96
N ASN A 188 5.14 6.22 10.17
CA ASN A 188 6.55 5.97 10.52
C ASN A 188 6.90 4.48 10.48
N GLU A 189 5.90 3.61 10.49
CA GLU A 189 6.07 2.15 10.40
C GLU A 189 5.45 1.66 9.11
N LEU A 190 6.12 0.75 8.42
CA LEU A 190 5.60 0.17 7.20
C LEU A 190 4.31 -0.60 7.49
N LEU A 191 3.31 -0.36 6.67
CA LEU A 191 2.06 -1.12 6.71
C LEU A 191 2.26 -2.55 6.21
N PRO A 192 1.48 -3.52 6.68
CA PRO A 192 1.54 -4.86 6.15
C PRO A 192 1.15 -4.90 4.67
N PRO A 193 1.61 -5.92 3.91
CA PRO A 193 1.29 -6.04 2.49
C PRO A 193 -0.21 -6.00 2.20
N LYS A 194 -0.58 -5.44 1.06
CA LYS A 194 -1.99 -5.28 0.63
C LYS A 194 -2.81 -4.41 1.60
N SER A 195 -2.20 -3.37 2.15
CA SER A 195 -2.88 -2.37 2.98
C SER A 195 -3.54 -1.29 2.15
N THR A 196 -2.90 -0.89 1.05
CA THR A 196 -3.35 0.23 0.25
C THR A 196 -3.52 -0.14 -1.22
N TRP A 197 -4.64 0.26 -1.79
CA TRP A 197 -4.84 0.28 -3.24
C TRP A 197 -4.80 1.73 -3.71
N ILE A 198 -3.65 2.16 -4.16
CA ILE A 198 -3.43 3.55 -4.60
C ILE A 198 -3.67 3.66 -6.10
N THR A 199 -4.35 4.73 -6.51
CA THR A 199 -4.56 5.07 -7.92
C THR A 199 -4.03 6.47 -8.19
N PRO A 200 -3.53 6.78 -9.40
CA PRO A 200 -3.57 5.92 -10.59
C PRO A 200 -2.63 4.70 -10.50
N ARG A 201 -3.10 3.57 -11.01
CA ARG A 201 -2.27 2.39 -11.31
C ARG A 201 -2.06 2.30 -12.81
N ILE A 202 -0.99 1.63 -13.19
CA ILE A 202 -0.62 1.38 -14.58
C ILE A 202 -0.76 -0.09 -14.82
#